data_74c892efd4257e7bd3176a19289ffc9f
#
_entry.id   74c892efd4257e7bd3176a19289ffc9f
#
_cell.length_a   1.000
_cell.length_b   1.000
_cell.length_c   1.000
_cell.angle_alpha   90.00
_cell.angle_beta   90.00
_cell.angle_gamma   90.00
#
_symmetry.space_group_name_H-M   'P 1'
#
loop_
_entity.id
_entity.type
_entity.pdbx_description
1 polymer ?
#
loop_
_entity_poly.entity_id
_entity_poly.type
_entity_poly.pdbx_seq_one_letter_code
_entity_poly.pdbx_strand_id
1 'polypeptide(L)'
;MTDAQSPSGEGRASATFLTAAEIARIVGGRLVVDSPRPVRGAAVDSRLAEPGNLFVALLGERTDGHRFLAAAGAAGAAAVLVRELPVDVDLPADIGVVEVADPLAGLHAVAASWRRRFDPLVVGVTGSIAKTSTKDAIAAVLGERFVTLKNDGNQNNEVGLPITVLRLAAEHEAAVLEMGMYTGGEIEELAAIAQPRIGVVTAVHAVHLSRIGSLDAIERAKGELIEALPPNGTAVLNADDGRVRRMGTRGPAAVVTYGFAADADVRAEDVRSKGAAGMEFSLVAGRGAPEPMAVATLGRHAVHNALAAAAVGLAAGLSMVELRRGLARARVSEHRGELIVAGPIRLLDDTYNASPRSVRAALDLLATLPGRHVAVLGEMLELGDAGPAGHLEVGEAAAATADLLVVVGAGAHGIAEGARAAGLPADRTAMVPDCDAAAVLLADWLRPGDVVLLKASRGVAMERLVEELRAAWSRHGAGAGSGDRAASGLTTS
;
A
#
# COMPACT_ATOMS: atom_id res chain seq x y z
N MET A 1 -3.30 19.96 -58.23
CA MET A 1 -3.53 18.51 -58.21
C MET A 1 -2.20 17.84 -57.94
N THR A 2 -1.93 17.55 -56.72
CA THR A 2 -0.93 16.57 -56.28
C THR A 2 -1.41 16.08 -54.94
N ASP A 3 -1.94 14.86 -54.94
CA ASP A 3 -2.42 14.13 -53.76
C ASP A 3 -1.24 13.86 -52.82
N ALA A 4 -1.28 14.43 -51.63
CA ALA A 4 -0.48 13.99 -50.53
C ALA A 4 -1.22 12.81 -49.83
N GLN A 5 -0.87 11.60 -50.18
CA GLN A 5 -1.25 10.39 -49.47
C GLN A 5 -0.69 10.44 -48.05
N SER A 6 -1.62 10.51 -47.07
CA SER A 6 -1.32 10.21 -45.66
C SER A 6 -0.80 8.79 -45.54
N PRO A 7 0.27 8.52 -44.75
CA PRO A 7 0.70 7.16 -44.50
C PRO A 7 -0.37 6.42 -43.71
N SER A 8 -0.87 5.36 -44.31
CA SER A 8 -1.78 4.36 -43.77
C SER A 8 -1.31 3.86 -42.41
N GLY A 9 -2.25 3.85 -41.46
CA GLY A 9 -2.07 3.31 -40.12
C GLY A 9 -2.01 1.77 -40.08
N GLU A 10 -0.98 1.19 -40.65
CA GLU A 10 -0.60 -0.21 -40.51
C GLU A 10 0.60 -0.30 -39.59
N GLY A 11 0.41 -0.59 -38.28
CA GLY A 11 1.53 -0.79 -37.38
C GLY A 11 1.23 -0.84 -35.89
N ARG A 12 0.01 -1.05 -35.44
CA ARG A 12 -0.28 -1.21 -34.00
C ARG A 12 -1.17 -2.40 -33.66
N ALA A 13 -1.00 -3.52 -34.30
CA ALA A 13 -1.32 -4.81 -33.69
C ALA A 13 -0.09 -5.27 -32.91
N SER A 14 0.32 -4.51 -31.89
CA SER A 14 1.37 -4.92 -30.98
C SER A 14 0.91 -6.18 -30.27
N ALA A 15 1.65 -7.26 -30.42
CA ALA A 15 1.35 -8.54 -29.81
C ALA A 15 1.02 -8.37 -28.32
N THR A 16 -0.12 -8.88 -27.89
CA THR A 16 -0.61 -8.85 -26.51
C THR A 16 0.13 -9.83 -25.59
N PHE A 17 1.27 -10.37 -26.05
CA PHE A 17 2.10 -11.35 -25.34
C PHE A 17 3.56 -11.24 -25.80
N LEU A 18 4.46 -11.87 -25.05
CA LEU A 18 5.86 -12.09 -25.42
C LEU A 18 6.08 -13.56 -25.80
N THR A 19 7.16 -13.85 -26.51
CA THR A 19 7.67 -15.22 -26.72
C THR A 19 9.00 -15.41 -25.99
N ALA A 20 9.41 -16.66 -25.76
CA ALA A 20 10.72 -16.96 -25.16
C ALA A 20 11.88 -16.35 -25.98
N ALA A 21 11.80 -16.39 -27.32
CA ALA A 21 12.77 -15.78 -28.21
C ALA A 21 12.82 -14.24 -28.07
N GLU A 22 11.67 -13.56 -27.93
CA GLU A 22 11.64 -12.12 -27.67
C GLU A 22 12.22 -11.78 -26.29
N ILE A 23 11.92 -12.55 -25.26
CA ILE A 23 12.50 -12.38 -23.93
C ILE A 23 14.02 -12.53 -23.99
N ALA A 24 14.53 -13.59 -24.62
CA ALA A 24 15.98 -13.80 -24.78
C ALA A 24 16.66 -12.58 -25.44
N ARG A 25 16.05 -12.03 -26.50
CA ARG A 25 16.53 -10.83 -27.16
C ARG A 25 16.50 -9.59 -26.30
N ILE A 26 15.43 -9.39 -25.51
CA ILE A 26 15.27 -8.24 -24.62
C ILE A 26 16.34 -8.26 -23.53
N VAL A 27 16.59 -9.42 -22.92
CA VAL A 27 17.54 -9.56 -21.81
C VAL A 27 19.00 -9.77 -22.27
N GLY A 28 19.22 -9.93 -23.57
CA GLY A 28 20.54 -10.30 -24.11
C GLY A 28 21.00 -11.69 -23.62
N GLY A 29 20.04 -12.57 -23.30
CA GLY A 29 20.26 -13.89 -22.76
C GLY A 29 20.34 -14.99 -23.82
N ARG A 30 20.66 -16.21 -23.40
CA ARG A 30 20.70 -17.41 -24.24
C ARG A 30 19.33 -18.09 -24.28
N LEU A 31 18.74 -18.24 -25.45
CA LEU A 31 17.58 -19.08 -25.67
C LEU A 31 18.01 -20.55 -25.63
N VAL A 32 17.64 -21.28 -24.57
CA VAL A 32 18.00 -22.70 -24.40
C VAL A 32 16.93 -23.59 -25.01
N VAL A 33 15.66 -23.26 -24.74
CA VAL A 33 14.51 -23.94 -25.34
C VAL A 33 13.58 -22.86 -25.89
N ASP A 34 13.30 -22.94 -27.18
CA ASP A 34 12.29 -22.05 -27.78
C ASP A 34 10.89 -22.61 -27.58
N SER A 35 9.93 -21.71 -27.48
CA SER A 35 8.53 -22.07 -27.29
C SER A 35 7.61 -21.04 -27.96
N PRO A 36 6.60 -21.50 -28.72
CA PRO A 36 5.61 -20.61 -29.29
C PRO A 36 4.54 -20.16 -28.28
N ARG A 37 4.58 -20.68 -27.04
CA ARG A 37 3.60 -20.33 -26.02
C ARG A 37 3.63 -18.84 -25.72
N PRO A 38 2.45 -18.18 -25.69
CA PRO A 38 2.37 -16.77 -25.35
C PRO A 38 2.68 -16.56 -23.87
N VAL A 39 3.61 -15.62 -23.59
CA VAL A 39 3.97 -15.20 -22.24
C VAL A 39 3.21 -13.94 -21.88
N ARG A 40 2.47 -13.98 -20.76
CA ARG A 40 1.68 -12.87 -20.19
C ARG A 40 1.87 -12.83 -18.69
N GLY A 41 2.25 -11.68 -18.14
CA GLY A 41 2.55 -11.55 -16.72
C GLY A 41 3.81 -12.31 -16.31
N ALA A 42 4.13 -12.26 -15.03
CA ALA A 42 5.26 -12.98 -14.45
C ALA A 42 5.00 -13.38 -13.00
N ALA A 43 5.73 -14.41 -12.54
CA ALA A 43 5.75 -14.84 -11.16
C ALA A 43 7.18 -15.17 -10.73
N VAL A 44 7.48 -14.96 -9.43
CA VAL A 44 8.74 -15.36 -8.76
C VAL A 44 8.48 -16.41 -7.67
N ASP A 45 7.21 -16.63 -7.33
CA ASP A 45 6.74 -17.67 -6.42
C ASP A 45 5.91 -18.67 -7.23
N SER A 46 6.33 -19.93 -7.26
CA SER A 46 5.65 -20.98 -8.02
C SER A 46 4.20 -21.25 -7.56
N ARG A 47 3.87 -20.89 -6.33
CA ARG A 47 2.50 -21.00 -5.77
C ARG A 47 1.55 -19.95 -6.35
N LEU A 48 2.10 -18.86 -6.87
CA LEU A 48 1.38 -17.74 -7.50
C LEU A 48 1.55 -17.75 -9.03
N ALA A 49 2.24 -18.75 -9.58
CA ALA A 49 2.39 -18.89 -11.02
C ALA A 49 1.05 -19.26 -11.66
N GLU A 50 0.71 -18.56 -12.72
CA GLU A 50 -0.50 -18.77 -13.50
C GLU A 50 -0.16 -19.28 -14.92
N PRO A 51 -1.09 -19.96 -15.61
CA PRO A 51 -0.89 -20.36 -16.99
C PRO A 51 -0.51 -19.18 -17.88
N GLY A 52 0.59 -19.33 -18.61
CA GLY A 52 1.13 -18.27 -19.48
C GLY A 52 2.12 -17.33 -18.83
N ASN A 53 2.42 -17.44 -17.52
CA ASN A 53 3.39 -16.57 -16.88
C ASN A 53 4.85 -16.84 -17.34
N LEU A 54 5.68 -15.80 -17.25
CA LEU A 54 7.13 -15.92 -17.13
C LEU A 54 7.47 -16.23 -15.67
N PHE A 55 7.99 -17.41 -15.40
CA PHE A 55 8.53 -17.68 -14.07
C PHE A 55 10.01 -17.23 -14.02
N VAL A 56 10.33 -16.35 -13.06
CA VAL A 56 11.68 -15.81 -12.87
C VAL A 56 12.32 -16.46 -11.65
N ALA A 57 13.36 -17.27 -11.85
CA ALA A 57 14.05 -17.97 -10.78
C ALA A 57 15.06 -17.05 -10.08
N LEU A 58 14.60 -16.32 -9.07
CA LEU A 58 15.45 -15.42 -8.29
C LEU A 58 16.22 -16.18 -7.20
N LEU A 59 17.43 -15.72 -6.93
CA LEU A 59 18.23 -16.12 -5.78
C LEU A 59 17.81 -15.25 -4.60
N GLY A 60 17.12 -15.83 -3.62
CA GLY A 60 16.71 -15.14 -2.39
C GLY A 60 17.66 -15.44 -1.22
N GLU A 61 17.52 -14.67 -0.14
CA GLU A 61 18.33 -14.85 1.09
C GLU A 61 18.19 -16.25 1.73
N ARG A 62 17.02 -16.88 1.61
CA ARG A 62 16.68 -18.16 2.28
C ARG A 62 16.45 -19.31 1.33
N THR A 63 16.25 -19.04 0.05
CA THR A 63 15.90 -20.07 -0.92
C THR A 63 16.31 -19.67 -2.33
N ASP A 64 16.57 -20.66 -3.17
CA ASP A 64 16.88 -20.49 -4.58
C ASP A 64 15.64 -20.82 -5.42
N GLY A 65 15.20 -19.86 -6.25
CA GLY A 65 14.04 -19.98 -7.12
C GLY A 65 14.16 -21.12 -8.15
N HIS A 66 15.39 -21.53 -8.53
CA HIS A 66 15.63 -22.63 -9.44
C HIS A 66 15.07 -23.97 -8.93
N ARG A 67 14.94 -24.15 -7.61
CA ARG A 67 14.33 -25.34 -7.01
C ARG A 67 12.83 -25.50 -7.29
N PHE A 68 12.18 -24.44 -7.75
CA PHE A 68 10.73 -24.40 -8.00
C PHE A 68 10.35 -24.41 -9.48
N LEU A 69 11.31 -24.61 -10.39
CA LEU A 69 11.10 -24.62 -11.83
C LEU A 69 10.06 -25.68 -12.25
N ALA A 70 10.18 -26.91 -11.73
CA ALA A 70 9.23 -27.96 -12.03
C ALA A 70 7.81 -27.62 -11.56
N ALA A 71 7.67 -27.03 -10.35
CA ALA A 71 6.38 -26.59 -9.83
C ALA A 71 5.77 -25.45 -10.67
N ALA A 72 6.58 -24.49 -11.11
CA ALA A 72 6.12 -23.40 -11.97
C ALA A 72 5.71 -23.93 -13.36
N GLY A 73 6.46 -24.89 -13.91
CA GLY A 73 6.09 -25.58 -15.16
C GLY A 73 4.76 -26.32 -15.02
N ALA A 74 4.58 -27.07 -13.92
CA ALA A 74 3.32 -27.77 -13.62
C ALA A 74 2.13 -26.81 -13.41
N ALA A 75 2.37 -25.60 -12.87
CA ALA A 75 1.38 -24.53 -12.76
C ALA A 75 1.04 -23.86 -14.12
N GLY A 76 1.73 -24.23 -15.19
CA GLY A 76 1.45 -23.76 -16.54
C GLY A 76 2.26 -22.56 -17.02
N ALA A 77 3.36 -22.22 -16.36
CA ALA A 77 4.26 -21.18 -16.85
C ALA A 77 4.61 -21.45 -18.34
N ALA A 78 4.60 -20.39 -19.15
CA ALA A 78 4.91 -20.49 -20.58
C ALA A 78 6.41 -20.41 -20.85
N ALA A 79 7.14 -19.71 -19.99
CA ALA A 79 8.60 -19.61 -20.06
C ALA A 79 9.21 -19.49 -18.66
N VAL A 80 10.49 -19.85 -18.56
CA VAL A 80 11.30 -19.62 -17.36
C VAL A 80 12.52 -18.75 -17.70
N LEU A 81 12.83 -17.82 -16.79
CA LEU A 81 14.04 -17.00 -16.83
C LEU A 81 14.94 -17.46 -15.70
N VAL A 82 16.08 -18.00 -16.03
CA VAL A 82 16.99 -18.67 -15.09
C VAL A 82 18.41 -18.14 -15.24
N ARG A 83 19.22 -18.26 -14.19
CA ARG A 83 20.65 -18.01 -14.29
C ARG A 83 21.38 -19.14 -15.03
N GLU A 84 21.02 -20.36 -14.70
CA GLU A 84 21.51 -21.60 -15.32
C GLU A 84 20.43 -22.67 -15.17
N LEU A 85 20.14 -23.41 -16.25
CA LEU A 85 19.16 -24.49 -16.19
C LEU A 85 19.76 -25.69 -15.46
N PRO A 86 19.19 -26.17 -14.33
CA PRO A 86 19.66 -27.37 -13.67
C PRO A 86 19.52 -28.60 -14.57
N VAL A 87 20.52 -29.51 -14.54
CA VAL A 87 20.61 -30.68 -15.44
C VAL A 87 19.42 -31.63 -15.29
N ASP A 88 18.94 -31.82 -14.04
CA ASP A 88 17.92 -32.81 -13.70
C ASP A 88 16.54 -32.20 -13.43
N VAL A 89 16.25 -31.00 -13.98
CA VAL A 89 14.94 -30.37 -13.79
C VAL A 89 13.90 -30.95 -14.76
N ASP A 90 12.78 -31.43 -14.20
CA ASP A 90 11.65 -31.90 -14.99
C ASP A 90 10.75 -30.73 -15.40
N LEU A 91 10.87 -30.29 -16.65
CA LEU A 91 10.07 -29.22 -17.23
C LEU A 91 9.20 -29.78 -18.39
N PRO A 92 7.97 -29.23 -18.57
CA PRO A 92 7.20 -29.52 -19.76
C PRO A 92 7.99 -29.25 -21.05
N ALA A 93 7.89 -30.15 -22.02
CA ALA A 93 8.70 -30.07 -23.26
C ALA A 93 8.40 -28.81 -24.10
N ASP A 94 7.27 -28.16 -23.88
CA ASP A 94 6.80 -26.98 -24.60
C ASP A 94 7.06 -25.65 -23.83
N ILE A 95 7.74 -25.69 -22.68
CA ILE A 95 8.09 -24.47 -21.94
C ILE A 95 9.32 -23.80 -22.53
N GLY A 96 9.29 -22.47 -22.70
CA GLY A 96 10.46 -21.72 -23.13
C GLY A 96 11.49 -21.59 -22.00
N VAL A 97 12.78 -21.70 -22.32
CA VAL A 97 13.85 -21.52 -21.33
C VAL A 97 14.84 -20.47 -21.82
N VAL A 98 15.00 -19.43 -21.02
CA VAL A 98 15.95 -18.33 -21.27
C VAL A 98 16.94 -18.23 -20.11
N GLU A 99 18.22 -18.33 -20.44
CA GLU A 99 19.30 -18.10 -19.48
C GLU A 99 19.86 -16.69 -19.57
N VAL A 100 20.10 -16.09 -18.40
CA VAL A 100 20.64 -14.74 -18.26
C VAL A 100 21.55 -14.65 -17.04
N ALA A 101 22.57 -13.83 -17.06
CA ALA A 101 23.52 -13.70 -15.96
C ALA A 101 22.85 -13.27 -14.64
N ASP A 102 21.85 -12.39 -14.72
CA ASP A 102 21.07 -11.88 -13.59
C ASP A 102 19.58 -11.91 -13.93
N PRO A 103 18.81 -12.87 -13.36
CA PRO A 103 17.38 -12.97 -13.59
C PRO A 103 16.57 -11.75 -13.09
N LEU A 104 17.05 -11.04 -12.05
CA LEU A 104 16.37 -9.82 -11.57
C LEU A 104 16.53 -8.68 -12.58
N ALA A 105 17.74 -8.43 -13.02
CA ALA A 105 17.98 -7.46 -14.12
C ALA A 105 17.22 -7.84 -15.39
N GLY A 106 17.09 -9.15 -15.67
CA GLY A 106 16.29 -9.67 -16.76
C GLY A 106 14.80 -9.34 -16.58
N LEU A 107 14.23 -9.53 -15.39
CA LEU A 107 12.85 -9.14 -15.06
C LEU A 107 12.63 -7.64 -15.30
N HIS A 108 13.56 -6.79 -14.86
CA HIS A 108 13.50 -5.34 -15.06
C HIS A 108 13.50 -4.97 -16.55
N ALA A 109 14.39 -5.58 -17.34
CA ALA A 109 14.48 -5.35 -18.78
C ALA A 109 13.20 -5.77 -19.51
N VAL A 110 12.63 -6.94 -19.17
CA VAL A 110 11.37 -7.44 -19.73
C VAL A 110 10.22 -6.51 -19.37
N ALA A 111 10.09 -6.11 -18.11
CA ALA A 111 9.03 -5.20 -17.65
C ALA A 111 9.13 -3.83 -18.31
N ALA A 112 10.32 -3.23 -18.39
CA ALA A 112 10.55 -1.97 -19.07
C ALA A 112 10.24 -2.04 -20.57
N SER A 113 10.60 -3.16 -21.24
CA SER A 113 10.26 -3.40 -22.64
C SER A 113 8.76 -3.57 -22.84
N TRP A 114 8.09 -4.30 -21.95
CA TRP A 114 6.63 -4.48 -21.96
C TRP A 114 5.89 -3.16 -21.74
N ARG A 115 6.34 -2.36 -20.75
CA ARG A 115 5.76 -1.02 -20.46
C ARG A 115 5.71 -0.12 -21.69
N ARG A 116 6.74 -0.13 -22.53
CA ARG A 116 6.82 0.69 -23.75
C ARG A 116 5.84 0.31 -24.86
N ARG A 117 5.17 -0.84 -24.75
CA ARG A 117 4.15 -1.26 -25.72
C ARG A 117 2.80 -0.55 -25.52
N PHE A 118 2.60 0.11 -24.38
CA PHE A 118 1.36 0.77 -24.00
C PHE A 118 1.62 2.24 -23.66
N ASP A 119 0.56 3.05 -23.69
CA ASP A 119 0.64 4.48 -23.35
C ASP A 119 -0.43 4.88 -22.30
N PRO A 120 -0.51 4.17 -21.14
CA PRO A 120 -1.39 4.57 -20.06
C PRO A 120 -0.84 5.81 -19.35
N LEU A 121 -1.73 6.56 -18.68
CA LEU A 121 -1.34 7.56 -17.70
C LEU A 121 -0.72 6.86 -16.47
N VAL A 122 0.60 6.89 -16.32
CA VAL A 122 1.25 6.28 -15.15
C VAL A 122 1.47 7.30 -14.05
N VAL A 123 1.01 6.94 -12.85
CA VAL A 123 1.21 7.68 -11.60
C VAL A 123 2.15 6.89 -10.70
N GLY A 124 3.32 7.43 -10.38
CA GLY A 124 4.22 6.91 -9.35
C GLY A 124 3.89 7.50 -7.99
N VAL A 125 3.85 6.68 -6.94
CA VAL A 125 3.55 7.13 -5.57
C VAL A 125 4.64 6.67 -4.61
N THR A 126 5.34 7.60 -3.98
CA THR A 126 6.32 7.29 -2.93
C THR A 126 6.10 8.12 -1.66
N GLY A 127 6.86 7.81 -0.62
CA GLY A 127 6.85 8.51 0.67
C GLY A 127 7.21 7.58 1.83
N SER A 128 7.44 8.14 2.99
CA SER A 128 7.74 7.36 4.20
C SER A 128 6.51 6.66 4.75
N ILE A 129 5.35 7.33 4.71
CA ILE A 129 4.05 6.84 5.20
C ILE A 129 2.97 7.10 4.16
N ALA A 130 1.80 6.48 4.31
CA ALA A 130 0.58 6.68 3.53
C ALA A 130 0.65 6.32 2.02
N LYS A 131 1.75 5.76 1.52
CA LYS A 131 1.90 5.39 0.10
C LYS A 131 0.74 4.54 -0.43
N THR A 132 0.45 3.42 0.23
CA THR A 132 -0.56 2.46 -0.21
C THR A 132 -1.97 3.04 -0.16
N SER A 133 -2.32 3.72 0.94
CA SER A 133 -3.64 4.37 1.07
C SER A 133 -3.81 5.49 0.04
N THR A 134 -2.74 6.25 -0.26
CA THR A 134 -2.76 7.27 -1.31
C THR A 134 -2.88 6.65 -2.69
N LYS A 135 -2.13 5.59 -3.00
CA LYS A 135 -2.24 4.81 -4.23
C LYS A 135 -3.67 4.31 -4.45
N ASP A 136 -4.29 3.73 -3.41
CA ASP A 136 -5.65 3.20 -3.50
C ASP A 136 -6.69 4.31 -3.69
N ALA A 137 -6.53 5.46 -3.04
CA ALA A 137 -7.38 6.63 -3.24
C ALA A 137 -7.23 7.20 -4.67
N ILE A 138 -6.01 7.31 -5.19
CA ILE A 138 -5.74 7.73 -6.57
C ILE A 138 -6.36 6.77 -7.57
N ALA A 139 -6.18 5.46 -7.36
CA ALA A 139 -6.76 4.44 -8.25
C ALA A 139 -8.29 4.50 -8.26
N ALA A 140 -8.93 4.74 -7.11
CA ALA A 140 -10.39 4.91 -7.02
C ALA A 140 -10.86 6.17 -7.77
N VAL A 141 -10.12 7.27 -7.67
CA VAL A 141 -10.42 8.52 -8.38
C VAL A 141 -10.24 8.35 -9.89
N LEU A 142 -9.10 7.83 -10.34
CA LEU A 142 -8.83 7.62 -11.77
C LEU A 142 -9.79 6.59 -12.38
N GLY A 143 -10.21 5.58 -11.60
CA GLY A 143 -11.17 4.56 -12.00
C GLY A 143 -12.58 5.07 -12.33
N GLU A 144 -12.90 6.35 -12.04
CA GLU A 144 -14.16 6.98 -12.50
C GLU A 144 -14.16 7.29 -14.02
N ARG A 145 -12.97 7.34 -14.62
CA ARG A 145 -12.81 7.63 -16.04
C ARG A 145 -11.97 6.62 -16.80
N PHE A 146 -10.97 6.01 -16.17
CA PHE A 146 -9.97 5.20 -16.82
C PHE A 146 -10.01 3.75 -16.31
N VAL A 147 -9.82 2.77 -17.18
CA VAL A 147 -9.48 1.41 -16.75
C VAL A 147 -8.10 1.44 -16.13
N THR A 148 -8.05 1.30 -14.80
CA THR A 148 -6.87 1.63 -13.98
C THR A 148 -6.25 0.37 -13.38
N LEU A 149 -4.97 0.09 -13.72
CA LEU A 149 -4.13 -0.89 -13.05
C LEU A 149 -3.51 -0.28 -11.79
N LYS A 150 -3.36 -1.08 -10.74
CA LYS A 150 -2.52 -0.73 -9.57
C LYS A 150 -1.77 -1.95 -9.07
N ASN A 151 -0.66 -1.73 -8.35
CA ASN A 151 0.00 -2.83 -7.67
C ASN A 151 -0.77 -3.25 -6.41
N ASP A 152 -0.80 -4.57 -6.19
CA ASP A 152 -1.49 -5.19 -5.06
C ASP A 152 -0.58 -5.20 -3.83
N GLY A 153 -1.18 -5.07 -2.65
CA GLY A 153 -0.48 -5.17 -1.38
C GLY A 153 0.77 -4.30 -1.31
N ASN A 154 1.92 -4.92 -1.04
CA ASN A 154 3.25 -4.32 -0.94
C ASN A 154 4.15 -4.63 -2.16
N GLN A 155 3.60 -4.90 -3.33
CA GLN A 155 4.36 -5.12 -4.57
C GLN A 155 4.96 -3.80 -5.09
N ASN A 156 5.79 -3.16 -4.29
CA ASN A 156 6.31 -1.80 -4.49
C ASN A 156 7.83 -1.73 -4.58
N ASN A 157 8.49 -2.88 -4.64
CA ASN A 157 9.94 -3.03 -4.69
C ASN A 157 10.43 -3.51 -6.07
N GLU A 158 11.73 -3.80 -6.18
CA GLU A 158 12.44 -4.24 -7.37
C GLU A 158 11.90 -5.53 -8.01
N VAL A 159 11.09 -6.30 -7.27
CA VAL A 159 10.41 -7.51 -7.77
C VAL A 159 8.94 -7.24 -8.07
N GLY A 160 8.22 -6.65 -7.13
CA GLY A 160 6.77 -6.51 -7.18
C GLY A 160 6.29 -5.51 -8.23
N LEU A 161 6.97 -4.38 -8.39
CA LEU A 161 6.59 -3.37 -9.37
C LEU A 161 6.77 -3.90 -10.83
N PRO A 162 7.89 -4.52 -11.21
CA PRO A 162 8.03 -5.15 -12.53
C PRO A 162 6.94 -6.20 -12.83
N ILE A 163 6.61 -7.07 -11.87
CA ILE A 163 5.53 -8.04 -12.02
C ILE A 163 4.19 -7.33 -12.28
N THR A 164 3.90 -6.25 -11.55
CA THR A 164 2.70 -5.45 -11.78
C THR A 164 2.70 -4.82 -13.17
N VAL A 165 3.82 -4.26 -13.62
CA VAL A 165 3.96 -3.67 -14.97
C VAL A 165 3.72 -4.71 -16.06
N LEU A 166 4.15 -5.95 -15.87
CA LEU A 166 3.90 -7.05 -16.81
C LEU A 166 2.41 -7.48 -16.89
N ARG A 167 1.56 -6.98 -16.00
CA ARG A 167 0.09 -7.14 -16.08
C ARG A 167 -0.58 -6.05 -16.94
N LEU A 168 0.15 -5.04 -17.42
CA LEU A 168 -0.41 -4.06 -18.35
C LEU A 168 -0.95 -4.75 -19.61
N ALA A 169 -2.12 -4.33 -20.04
CA ALA A 169 -2.82 -4.81 -21.21
C ALA A 169 -3.41 -3.61 -21.98
N ALA A 170 -3.90 -3.85 -23.20
CA ALA A 170 -4.36 -2.78 -24.09
C ALA A 170 -5.56 -2.00 -23.55
N GLU A 171 -6.35 -2.60 -22.66
CA GLU A 171 -7.49 -1.97 -22.00
C GLU A 171 -7.10 -0.98 -20.90
N HIS A 172 -5.89 -1.06 -20.34
CA HIS A 172 -5.47 -0.17 -19.26
C HIS A 172 -5.12 1.23 -19.79
N GLU A 173 -5.89 2.22 -19.36
CA GLU A 173 -5.73 3.64 -19.70
C GLU A 173 -4.94 4.40 -18.64
N ALA A 174 -4.90 3.88 -17.40
CA ALA A 174 -4.09 4.42 -16.31
C ALA A 174 -3.40 3.30 -15.52
N ALA A 175 -2.29 3.63 -14.83
CA ALA A 175 -1.64 2.76 -13.85
C ALA A 175 -1.16 3.59 -12.66
N VAL A 176 -1.45 3.11 -11.43
CA VAL A 176 -1.02 3.75 -10.19
C VAL A 176 -0.06 2.81 -9.48
N LEU A 177 1.22 3.19 -9.46
CA LEU A 177 2.31 2.33 -9.02
C LEU A 177 2.98 2.90 -7.77
N GLU A 178 2.82 2.20 -6.66
CA GLU A 178 3.55 2.48 -5.42
C GLU A 178 5.02 2.11 -5.60
N MET A 179 5.93 2.99 -5.17
CA MET A 179 7.38 2.83 -5.24
C MET A 179 7.96 2.93 -3.83
N GLY A 180 8.37 1.76 -3.31
CA GLY A 180 9.10 1.63 -2.05
C GLY A 180 10.60 1.79 -2.24
N MET A 181 11.34 1.91 -1.13
CA MET A 181 12.80 1.89 -1.15
C MET A 181 13.35 1.53 0.23
N TYR A 182 14.52 0.92 0.24
CA TYR A 182 15.39 0.70 1.39
C TYR A 182 16.68 1.51 1.28
N THR A 183 17.17 1.77 0.06
CA THR A 183 18.39 2.54 -0.23
C THR A 183 18.14 3.57 -1.32
N GLY A 184 19.11 4.46 -1.55
CA GLY A 184 19.07 5.40 -2.68
C GLY A 184 19.28 4.68 -4.01
N GLY A 185 18.71 5.21 -5.09
CA GLY A 185 18.74 4.65 -6.44
C GLY A 185 17.59 3.71 -6.78
N GLU A 186 16.95 3.10 -5.78
CA GLU A 186 15.87 2.12 -6.02
C GLU A 186 14.62 2.77 -6.64
N ILE A 187 14.25 3.98 -6.24
CA ILE A 187 13.12 4.70 -6.85
C ILE A 187 13.43 5.11 -8.28
N GLU A 188 14.67 5.49 -8.56
CA GLU A 188 15.13 5.79 -9.93
C GLU A 188 14.97 4.56 -10.84
N GLU A 189 15.40 3.38 -10.39
CA GLU A 189 15.22 2.11 -11.13
C GLU A 189 13.74 1.79 -11.37
N LEU A 190 12.90 1.89 -10.33
CA LEU A 190 11.46 1.65 -10.44
C LEU A 190 10.78 2.66 -11.39
N ALA A 191 11.20 3.91 -11.34
CA ALA A 191 10.70 4.96 -12.23
C ALA A 191 11.14 4.75 -13.68
N ALA A 192 12.36 4.24 -13.90
CA ALA A 192 12.84 3.89 -15.25
C ALA A 192 12.01 2.75 -15.88
N ILE A 193 11.55 1.79 -15.08
CA ILE A 193 10.66 0.72 -15.53
C ILE A 193 9.25 1.26 -15.79
N ALA A 194 8.68 2.00 -14.83
CA ALA A 194 7.29 2.45 -14.83
C ALA A 194 7.02 3.61 -15.79
N GLN A 195 7.99 4.49 -15.99
CA GLN A 195 7.91 5.72 -16.79
C GLN A 195 6.70 6.59 -16.39
N PRO A 196 6.66 7.10 -15.13
CA PRO A 196 5.54 7.88 -14.65
C PRO A 196 5.46 9.26 -15.33
N ARG A 197 4.23 9.73 -15.59
CA ARG A 197 3.93 11.12 -15.98
C ARG A 197 3.51 11.98 -14.80
N ILE A 198 2.98 11.36 -13.75
CA ILE A 198 2.65 12.03 -12.50
C ILE A 198 3.44 11.35 -11.39
N GLY A 199 4.12 12.13 -10.56
CA GLY A 199 4.84 11.63 -9.39
C GLY A 199 4.27 12.22 -8.11
N VAL A 200 3.91 11.38 -7.16
CA VAL A 200 3.33 11.79 -5.87
C VAL A 200 4.30 11.48 -4.74
N VAL A 201 4.66 12.48 -3.94
CA VAL A 201 5.43 12.27 -2.71
C VAL A 201 4.58 12.63 -1.50
N THR A 202 4.31 11.62 -0.65
CA THR A 202 3.38 11.80 0.48
C THR A 202 4.04 12.43 1.70
N ALA A 203 5.19 11.95 2.12
CA ALA A 203 5.89 12.44 3.29
C ALA A 203 7.36 11.99 3.36
N VAL A 204 8.21 12.74 4.07
CA VAL A 204 9.59 12.39 4.43
C VAL A 204 9.73 12.31 5.94
N HIS A 205 9.78 11.10 6.47
CA HIS A 205 9.94 10.85 7.91
C HIS A 205 11.01 9.82 8.15
N ALA A 206 11.50 9.79 9.40
CA ALA A 206 12.50 8.86 9.89
C ALA A 206 11.96 7.42 9.93
N VAL A 207 12.04 6.74 8.79
CA VAL A 207 11.73 5.31 8.64
C VAL A 207 12.92 4.63 7.96
N HIS A 208 13.18 3.37 8.26
CA HIS A 208 14.32 2.62 7.72
C HIS A 208 15.70 3.28 7.95
N LEU A 209 15.85 4.08 9.02
CA LEU A 209 17.09 4.82 9.33
C LEU A 209 18.30 3.91 9.44
N SER A 210 18.12 2.68 9.94
CA SER A 210 19.20 1.69 10.06
C SER A 210 19.84 1.30 8.72
N ARG A 211 19.10 1.48 7.60
CA ARG A 211 19.57 1.12 6.25
C ARG A 211 20.02 2.34 5.45
N ILE A 212 19.30 3.44 5.52
CA ILE A 212 19.56 4.63 4.69
C ILE A 212 20.39 5.72 5.41
N GLY A 213 20.51 5.63 6.72
CA GLY A 213 21.43 6.44 7.54
C GLY A 213 20.90 7.79 7.99
N SER A 214 20.16 8.55 7.18
CA SER A 214 19.71 9.89 7.58
C SER A 214 18.40 10.32 6.91
N LEU A 215 17.73 11.31 7.53
CA LEU A 215 16.51 11.91 6.99
C LEU A 215 16.77 12.62 5.64
N ASP A 216 17.97 13.20 5.46
CA ASP A 216 18.36 13.85 4.21
C ASP A 216 18.59 12.81 3.10
N ALA A 217 19.08 11.62 3.43
CA ALA A 217 19.19 10.53 2.47
C ALA A 217 17.81 10.01 2.06
N ILE A 218 16.85 9.93 2.98
CA ILE A 218 15.45 9.59 2.68
C ILE A 218 14.84 10.65 1.75
N GLU A 219 15.07 11.93 2.02
CA GLU A 219 14.60 13.03 1.16
C GLU A 219 15.19 12.92 -0.25
N ARG A 220 16.50 12.66 -0.36
CA ARG A 220 17.15 12.48 -1.68
C ARG A 220 16.55 11.31 -2.46
N ALA A 221 16.48 10.14 -1.83
CA ALA A 221 15.97 8.94 -2.47
C ALA A 221 14.51 9.09 -2.94
N LYS A 222 13.63 9.73 -2.14
CA LYS A 222 12.25 9.96 -2.58
C LYS A 222 12.14 11.02 -3.66
N GLY A 223 13.06 11.96 -3.73
CA GLY A 223 13.16 12.97 -4.78
C GLY A 223 13.50 12.39 -6.15
N GLU A 224 14.11 11.21 -6.23
CA GLU A 224 14.40 10.49 -7.47
C GLU A 224 13.14 10.32 -8.35
N LEU A 225 11.96 10.12 -7.72
CA LEU A 225 10.70 10.08 -8.46
C LEU A 225 10.41 11.39 -9.20
N ILE A 226 10.70 12.54 -8.57
CA ILE A 226 10.44 13.85 -9.17
C ILE A 226 11.45 14.16 -10.27
N GLU A 227 12.69 13.74 -10.10
CA GLU A 227 13.77 13.88 -11.10
C GLU A 227 13.50 13.04 -12.35
N ALA A 228 12.85 11.88 -12.18
CA ALA A 228 12.50 10.99 -13.28
C ALA A 228 11.28 11.44 -14.12
N LEU A 229 10.55 12.49 -13.69
CA LEU A 229 9.38 12.96 -14.44
C LEU A 229 9.79 13.71 -15.71
N PRO A 230 9.05 13.53 -16.81
CA PRO A 230 9.29 14.28 -18.04
C PRO A 230 8.86 15.76 -17.90
N PRO A 231 9.34 16.67 -18.78
CA PRO A 231 8.96 18.09 -18.74
C PRO A 231 7.45 18.37 -18.86
N ASN A 232 6.70 17.47 -19.49
CA ASN A 232 5.24 17.53 -19.61
C ASN A 232 4.54 16.73 -18.49
N GLY A 233 5.27 16.32 -17.46
CA GLY A 233 4.76 15.62 -16.28
C GLY A 233 4.25 16.57 -15.21
N THR A 234 3.77 15.97 -14.09
CA THR A 234 3.29 16.71 -12.92
C THR A 234 3.85 16.09 -11.62
N ALA A 235 4.49 16.92 -10.81
CA ALA A 235 4.91 16.59 -9.45
C ALA A 235 3.81 16.99 -8.46
N VAL A 236 3.19 16.03 -7.79
CA VAL A 236 2.13 16.26 -6.78
C VAL A 236 2.76 16.12 -5.40
N LEU A 237 2.93 17.26 -4.70
CA LEU A 237 3.76 17.37 -3.50
C LEU A 237 2.96 17.80 -2.28
N ASN A 238 3.20 17.12 -1.16
CA ASN A 238 2.62 17.48 0.12
C ASN A 238 3.15 18.82 0.63
N ALA A 239 2.29 19.85 0.69
CA ALA A 239 2.62 21.18 1.17
C ALA A 239 2.84 21.25 2.69
N ASP A 240 2.28 20.32 3.45
CA ASP A 240 2.39 20.26 4.92
C ASP A 240 3.73 19.66 5.38
N ASP A 241 4.52 19.08 4.45
CA ASP A 241 5.86 18.55 4.71
C ASP A 241 6.90 19.42 4.01
N GLY A 242 7.66 20.20 4.77
CA GLY A 242 8.65 21.12 4.23
C GLY A 242 9.76 20.44 3.41
N ARG A 243 10.06 19.16 3.67
CA ARG A 243 11.03 18.39 2.88
C ARG A 243 10.46 18.00 1.53
N VAL A 244 9.20 17.53 1.52
CA VAL A 244 8.50 17.20 0.27
C VAL A 244 8.31 18.44 -0.59
N ARG A 245 7.90 19.55 0.01
CA ARG A 245 7.68 20.81 -0.70
C ARG A 245 8.93 21.30 -1.46
N ARG A 246 10.13 21.16 -0.85
CA ARG A 246 11.38 21.55 -1.52
C ARG A 246 11.74 20.68 -2.73
N MET A 247 11.18 19.49 -2.85
CA MET A 247 11.43 18.63 -4.02
C MET A 247 10.88 19.22 -5.33
N GLY A 248 9.99 20.20 -5.27
CA GLY A 248 9.44 20.87 -6.46
C GLY A 248 10.46 21.53 -7.38
N THR A 249 11.70 21.76 -6.91
CA THR A 249 12.80 22.30 -7.70
C THR A 249 13.74 21.25 -8.28
N ARG A 250 13.49 19.95 -8.05
CA ARG A 250 14.41 18.86 -8.40
C ARG A 250 14.21 18.32 -9.82
N GLY A 251 13.08 18.59 -10.45
CA GLY A 251 12.78 18.06 -11.77
C GLY A 251 12.16 19.10 -12.71
N PRO A 252 11.99 18.78 -13.99
CA PRO A 252 11.45 19.67 -15.00
C PRO A 252 9.92 19.70 -15.02
N ALA A 253 9.24 18.84 -14.25
CA ALA A 253 7.78 18.70 -14.26
C ALA A 253 7.09 19.90 -13.57
N ALA A 254 5.85 20.20 -13.98
CA ALA A 254 5.00 21.16 -13.29
C ALA A 254 4.69 20.68 -11.87
N VAL A 255 4.64 21.62 -10.91
CA VAL A 255 4.36 21.32 -9.50
C VAL A 255 2.93 21.64 -9.16
N VAL A 256 2.24 20.71 -8.50
CA VAL A 256 0.94 20.90 -7.86
C VAL A 256 1.09 20.50 -6.40
N THR A 257 0.79 21.41 -5.50
CA THR A 257 0.88 21.16 -4.04
C THR A 257 -0.48 20.77 -3.48
N TYR A 258 -0.49 19.88 -2.49
CA TYR A 258 -1.70 19.50 -1.77
C TYR A 258 -1.48 19.46 -0.27
N GLY A 259 -2.52 19.67 0.53
CA GLY A 259 -2.43 19.62 1.99
C GLY A 259 -3.47 20.46 2.71
N PHE A 260 -3.23 20.70 3.99
CA PHE A 260 -4.01 21.62 4.82
C PHE A 260 -3.43 23.04 4.84
N ALA A 261 -2.23 23.21 4.33
CA ALA A 261 -1.58 24.52 4.24
C ALA A 261 -2.46 25.46 3.38
N ALA A 262 -2.62 26.70 3.86
CA ALA A 262 -3.50 27.68 3.21
C ALA A 262 -3.05 28.07 1.79
N ASP A 263 -1.77 27.90 1.50
CA ASP A 263 -1.15 28.18 0.21
C ASP A 263 -0.97 26.92 -0.68
N ALA A 264 -1.53 25.78 -0.29
CA ALA A 264 -1.56 24.60 -1.15
C ALA A 264 -2.54 24.79 -2.30
N ASP A 265 -2.16 24.32 -3.50
CA ASP A 265 -3.00 24.39 -4.71
C ASP A 265 -4.29 23.57 -4.57
N VAL A 266 -4.22 22.45 -3.89
CA VAL A 266 -5.35 21.58 -3.57
C VAL A 266 -5.41 21.39 -2.06
N ARG A 267 -6.40 22.01 -1.41
CA ARG A 267 -6.49 22.01 0.05
C ARG A 267 -7.89 21.66 0.56
N ALA A 268 -7.95 21.29 1.86
CA ALA A 268 -9.20 21.05 2.54
C ALA A 268 -9.51 22.13 3.57
N GLU A 269 -10.76 22.59 3.54
CA GLU A 269 -11.36 23.45 4.54
C GLU A 269 -12.50 22.70 5.23
N ASP A 270 -13.00 23.16 6.39
CA ASP A 270 -14.15 22.61 7.12
C ASP A 270 -14.08 21.09 7.38
N VAL A 271 -12.90 20.58 7.72
CA VAL A 271 -12.70 19.15 7.96
C VAL A 271 -13.44 18.68 9.20
N ARG A 272 -14.38 17.73 9.05
CA ARG A 272 -15.23 17.21 10.11
C ARG A 272 -15.25 15.69 10.12
N SER A 273 -15.23 15.10 11.31
CA SER A 273 -15.47 13.66 11.48
C SER A 273 -16.96 13.37 11.47
N LYS A 274 -17.37 12.31 10.78
CA LYS A 274 -18.72 11.74 10.80
C LYS A 274 -18.75 10.43 11.62
N GLY A 275 -17.84 10.31 12.57
CA GLY A 275 -17.68 9.07 13.35
C GLY A 275 -17.34 7.90 12.44
N ALA A 276 -18.04 6.79 12.58
CA ALA A 276 -17.82 5.59 11.77
C ALA A 276 -18.12 5.75 10.26
N ALA A 277 -18.81 6.82 9.87
CA ALA A 277 -19.13 7.10 8.46
C ALA A 277 -18.00 7.81 7.68
N GLY A 278 -16.86 8.09 8.33
CA GLY A 278 -15.70 8.68 7.67
C GLY A 278 -15.51 10.18 7.94
N MET A 279 -15.02 10.90 6.94
CA MET A 279 -14.71 12.32 7.02
C MET A 279 -15.45 13.11 5.94
N GLU A 280 -15.84 14.33 6.27
CA GLU A 280 -16.35 15.35 5.34
C GLU A 280 -15.42 16.56 5.35
N PHE A 281 -15.28 17.21 4.21
CA PHE A 281 -14.47 18.43 4.05
C PHE A 281 -14.89 19.20 2.80
N SER A 282 -14.49 20.46 2.72
CA SER A 282 -14.60 21.30 1.53
C SER A 282 -13.27 21.25 0.77
N LEU A 283 -13.28 20.74 -0.46
CA LEU A 283 -12.11 20.76 -1.36
C LEU A 283 -12.01 22.11 -2.05
N VAL A 284 -10.86 22.78 -1.96
CA VAL A 284 -10.55 24.00 -2.70
C VAL A 284 -9.40 23.74 -3.64
N ALA A 285 -9.60 23.94 -4.93
CA ALA A 285 -8.59 23.81 -5.97
C ALA A 285 -8.25 25.20 -6.56
N GLY A 286 -7.02 25.63 -6.38
CA GLY A 286 -6.56 26.95 -6.80
C GLY A 286 -7.41 28.09 -6.21
N ARG A 287 -8.04 28.87 -7.10
CA ARG A 287 -8.98 29.95 -6.76
C ARG A 287 -10.45 29.55 -6.91
N GLY A 288 -10.73 28.24 -7.10
CA GLY A 288 -12.08 27.73 -7.23
C GLY A 288 -12.90 27.87 -5.95
N ALA A 289 -14.23 27.77 -6.08
CA ALA A 289 -15.12 27.71 -4.91
C ALA A 289 -14.91 26.39 -4.14
N PRO A 290 -15.14 26.41 -2.80
CA PRO A 290 -15.11 25.19 -2.00
C PRO A 290 -16.19 24.20 -2.47
N GLU A 291 -15.80 22.95 -2.68
CA GLU A 291 -16.67 21.85 -3.12
C GLU A 291 -16.79 20.79 -2.02
N PRO A 292 -18.00 20.37 -1.63
CA PRO A 292 -18.18 19.38 -0.56
C PRO A 292 -17.71 17.99 -1.03
N MET A 293 -16.87 17.36 -0.21
CA MET A 293 -16.32 16.02 -0.40
C MET A 293 -16.52 15.16 0.84
N ALA A 294 -16.57 13.85 0.64
CA ALA A 294 -16.62 12.86 1.72
C ALA A 294 -15.73 11.66 1.37
N VAL A 295 -15.14 11.07 2.41
CA VAL A 295 -14.41 9.81 2.33
C VAL A 295 -14.87 8.88 3.44
N ALA A 296 -15.01 7.60 3.14
CA ALA A 296 -15.42 6.59 4.13
C ALA A 296 -14.30 6.27 5.14
N THR A 297 -13.06 6.60 4.80
CA THR A 297 -11.89 6.37 5.67
C THR A 297 -11.86 7.38 6.82
N LEU A 298 -11.46 6.91 8.00
CA LEU A 298 -11.46 7.68 9.23
C LEU A 298 -10.19 8.54 9.40
N GLY A 299 -10.32 9.64 10.13
CA GLY A 299 -9.20 10.48 10.58
C GLY A 299 -8.68 11.49 9.56
N ARG A 300 -7.96 12.51 10.06
CA ARG A 300 -7.41 13.59 9.21
C ARG A 300 -6.47 13.10 8.11
N HIS A 301 -5.76 12.00 8.36
CA HIS A 301 -4.87 11.39 7.36
C HIS A 301 -5.63 10.87 6.13
N ALA A 302 -6.88 10.44 6.28
CA ALA A 302 -7.73 10.06 5.16
C ALA A 302 -8.04 11.25 4.23
N VAL A 303 -8.31 12.42 4.82
CA VAL A 303 -8.50 13.67 4.06
C VAL A 303 -7.21 14.04 3.32
N HIS A 304 -6.06 13.88 3.96
CA HIS A 304 -4.77 14.16 3.34
C HIS A 304 -4.50 13.26 2.12
N ASN A 305 -4.80 11.95 2.23
CA ASN A 305 -4.71 11.02 1.09
C ASN A 305 -5.71 11.37 -0.02
N ALA A 306 -6.92 11.83 0.36
CA ALA A 306 -7.94 12.28 -0.57
C ALA A 306 -7.51 13.53 -1.34
N LEU A 307 -6.80 14.47 -0.68
CA LEU A 307 -6.25 15.67 -1.34
C LEU A 307 -5.19 15.30 -2.38
N ALA A 308 -4.30 14.35 -2.06
CA ALA A 308 -3.34 13.83 -3.04
C ALA A 308 -4.06 13.20 -4.25
N ALA A 309 -5.09 12.40 -4.00
CA ALA A 309 -5.88 11.76 -5.05
C ALA A 309 -6.65 12.80 -5.89
N ALA A 310 -7.21 13.83 -5.26
CA ALA A 310 -7.86 14.93 -5.96
C ALA A 310 -6.87 15.74 -6.84
N ALA A 311 -5.66 16.02 -6.34
CA ALA A 311 -4.62 16.71 -7.10
C ALA A 311 -4.21 15.89 -8.34
N VAL A 312 -4.05 14.57 -8.21
CA VAL A 312 -3.79 13.68 -9.35
C VAL A 312 -4.97 13.66 -10.32
N GLY A 313 -6.21 13.54 -9.82
CA GLY A 313 -7.41 13.54 -10.65
C GLY A 313 -7.56 14.84 -11.45
N LEU A 314 -7.32 16.00 -10.82
CA LEU A 314 -7.32 17.29 -11.52
C LEU A 314 -6.22 17.38 -12.58
N ALA A 315 -5.01 16.92 -12.27
CA ALA A 315 -3.90 16.86 -13.24
C ALA A 315 -4.22 15.91 -14.42
N ALA A 316 -5.02 14.86 -14.18
CA ALA A 316 -5.54 13.94 -15.20
C ALA A 316 -6.80 14.47 -15.92
N GLY A 317 -7.28 15.68 -15.59
CA GLY A 317 -8.42 16.32 -16.24
C GLY A 317 -9.80 15.84 -15.76
N LEU A 318 -9.90 15.18 -14.60
CA LEU A 318 -11.18 14.77 -14.03
C LEU A 318 -11.97 15.98 -13.51
N SER A 319 -13.29 15.91 -13.63
CA SER A 319 -14.21 16.92 -13.09
C SER A 319 -14.42 16.73 -11.57
N MET A 320 -14.90 17.78 -10.88
CA MET A 320 -15.25 17.72 -9.45
C MET A 320 -16.29 16.62 -9.13
N VAL A 321 -17.18 16.31 -10.07
CA VAL A 321 -18.17 15.23 -9.92
C VAL A 321 -17.50 13.88 -9.90
N GLU A 322 -16.53 13.63 -10.79
CA GLU A 322 -15.75 12.40 -10.82
C GLU A 322 -14.87 12.27 -9.57
N LEU A 323 -14.21 13.35 -9.14
CA LEU A 323 -13.45 13.37 -7.90
C LEU A 323 -14.32 12.96 -6.70
N ARG A 324 -15.50 13.56 -6.57
CA ARG A 324 -16.43 13.26 -5.48
C ARG A 324 -16.84 11.79 -5.47
N ARG A 325 -17.15 11.22 -6.64
CA ARG A 325 -17.51 9.79 -6.77
C ARG A 325 -16.36 8.87 -6.42
N GLY A 326 -15.18 9.15 -6.97
CA GLY A 326 -13.99 8.32 -6.74
C GLY A 326 -13.55 8.35 -5.27
N LEU A 327 -13.53 9.52 -4.64
CA LEU A 327 -13.22 9.66 -3.21
C LEU A 327 -14.22 8.94 -2.31
N ALA A 328 -15.52 9.01 -2.62
CA ALA A 328 -16.55 8.29 -1.87
C ALA A 328 -16.44 6.76 -2.02
N ARG A 329 -15.87 6.27 -3.12
CA ARG A 329 -15.62 4.84 -3.36
C ARG A 329 -14.27 4.35 -2.88
N ALA A 330 -13.34 5.26 -2.53
CA ALA A 330 -12.04 4.91 -2.01
C ALA A 330 -12.21 4.08 -0.73
N ARG A 331 -11.69 2.85 -0.75
CA ARG A 331 -11.74 1.94 0.39
C ARG A 331 -10.43 2.00 1.16
N VAL A 332 -10.54 1.71 2.44
CA VAL A 332 -9.36 1.49 3.29
C VAL A 332 -8.65 0.24 2.79
N SER A 333 -7.33 0.30 2.63
CA SER A 333 -6.53 -0.91 2.42
C SER A 333 -6.61 -1.78 3.67
N GLU A 334 -6.62 -3.08 3.50
CA GLU A 334 -6.64 -4.04 4.61
C GLU A 334 -5.58 -3.70 5.67
N HIS A 335 -5.96 -3.78 6.92
CA HIS A 335 -5.08 -3.54 8.08
C HIS A 335 -4.50 -2.11 8.19
N ARG A 336 -5.18 -1.07 7.64
CA ARG A 336 -4.71 0.32 7.64
C ARG A 336 -5.73 1.32 8.16
N GLY A 337 -6.14 1.17 9.42
CA GLY A 337 -7.15 2.01 10.05
C GLY A 337 -8.58 1.60 9.67
N GLU A 338 -8.79 0.31 9.41
CA GLU A 338 -10.10 -0.27 9.14
C GLU A 338 -10.91 -0.41 10.43
N LEU A 339 -12.14 0.10 10.45
CA LEU A 339 -13.05 -0.07 11.57
C LEU A 339 -13.97 -1.27 11.34
N ILE A 340 -13.71 -2.36 12.06
CA ILE A 340 -14.43 -3.61 11.97
C ILE A 340 -15.43 -3.70 13.11
N VAL A 341 -16.70 -3.99 12.81
CA VAL A 341 -17.72 -4.29 13.83
C VAL A 341 -17.68 -5.78 14.17
N ALA A 342 -17.34 -6.10 15.40
CA ALA A 342 -17.26 -7.47 15.93
C ALA A 342 -18.28 -7.62 17.08
N GLY A 343 -19.54 -7.93 16.73
CA GLY A 343 -20.63 -7.99 17.71
C GLY A 343 -20.80 -6.66 18.47
N PRO A 344 -20.71 -6.67 19.82
CA PRO A 344 -20.89 -5.47 20.64
C PRO A 344 -19.63 -4.58 20.75
N ILE A 345 -18.50 -4.97 20.16
CA ILE A 345 -17.25 -4.19 20.17
C ILE A 345 -16.86 -3.73 18.75
N ARG A 346 -15.93 -2.80 18.67
CA ARG A 346 -15.35 -2.32 17.42
C ARG A 346 -13.84 -2.50 17.46
N LEU A 347 -13.26 -3.00 16.38
CA LEU A 347 -11.83 -3.14 16.22
C LEU A 347 -11.35 -2.10 15.21
N LEU A 348 -10.41 -1.26 15.60
CA LEU A 348 -9.67 -0.37 14.70
C LEU A 348 -8.39 -1.11 14.29
N ASP A 349 -8.46 -1.80 13.17
CA ASP A 349 -7.37 -2.59 12.63
C ASP A 349 -6.39 -1.69 11.86
N ASP A 350 -5.23 -1.45 12.45
CA ASP A 350 -4.11 -0.73 11.84
C ASP A 350 -2.80 -1.54 11.98
N THR A 351 -2.93 -2.87 11.78
CA THR A 351 -1.88 -3.85 12.08
C THR A 351 -0.85 -4.03 10.98
N TYR A 352 -1.02 -3.38 9.82
CA TYR A 352 -0.09 -3.54 8.70
C TYR A 352 1.37 -3.17 9.03
N ASN A 353 1.60 -2.04 9.68
CA ASN A 353 2.93 -1.59 10.13
C ASN A 353 2.81 -0.50 11.20
N ALA A 354 3.88 -0.27 11.96
CA ALA A 354 3.92 0.74 13.03
C ALA A 354 5.20 1.57 12.97
N SER A 355 5.04 2.86 13.26
CA SER A 355 6.09 3.82 13.55
C SER A 355 5.55 4.81 14.58
N PRO A 356 6.36 5.53 15.37
CA PRO A 356 5.87 6.43 16.41
C PRO A 356 4.79 7.38 15.92
N ARG A 357 5.01 8.02 14.77
CA ARG A 357 4.05 8.95 14.18
C ARG A 357 2.75 8.27 13.74
N SER A 358 2.83 7.07 13.14
CA SER A 358 1.64 6.35 12.71
C SER A 358 0.82 5.81 13.86
N VAL A 359 1.48 5.40 14.97
CA VAL A 359 0.78 4.98 16.19
C VAL A 359 0.08 6.17 16.84
N ARG A 360 0.73 7.32 16.94
CA ARG A 360 0.09 8.55 17.44
C ARG A 360 -1.14 8.93 16.62
N ALA A 361 -1.04 8.92 15.30
CA ALA A 361 -2.18 9.20 14.44
C ALA A 361 -3.34 8.20 14.64
N ALA A 362 -3.04 6.93 14.92
CA ALA A 362 -4.04 5.92 15.24
C ALA A 362 -4.68 6.13 16.62
N LEU A 363 -3.88 6.56 17.61
CA LEU A 363 -4.39 6.96 18.95
C LEU A 363 -5.26 8.21 18.86
N ASP A 364 -4.87 9.23 18.09
CA ASP A 364 -5.67 10.41 17.82
C ASP A 364 -7.02 10.04 17.20
N LEU A 365 -7.00 9.06 16.27
CA LEU A 365 -8.24 8.54 15.68
C LEU A 365 -9.08 7.79 16.72
N LEU A 366 -8.47 6.92 17.52
CA LEU A 366 -9.14 6.19 18.60
C LEU A 366 -9.88 7.16 19.53
N ALA A 367 -9.24 8.27 19.92
CA ALA A 367 -9.81 9.31 20.77
C ALA A 367 -11.09 9.95 20.19
N THR A 368 -11.30 9.92 18.88
CA THR A 368 -12.49 10.48 18.23
C THR A 368 -13.69 9.51 18.22
N LEU A 369 -13.46 8.24 18.51
CA LEU A 369 -14.49 7.21 18.43
C LEU A 369 -15.23 7.08 19.79
N PRO A 370 -16.56 6.99 19.81
CA PRO A 370 -17.30 6.86 21.06
C PRO A 370 -17.10 5.47 21.67
N GLY A 371 -16.96 5.36 22.99
CA GLY A 371 -16.80 4.11 23.75
C GLY A 371 -15.57 4.14 24.66
N ARG A 372 -15.34 3.04 25.38
CA ARG A 372 -14.11 2.84 26.15
C ARG A 372 -12.97 2.47 25.18
N HIS A 373 -11.84 3.11 25.34
CA HIS A 373 -10.70 2.96 24.44
C HIS A 373 -9.69 1.93 24.96
N VAL A 374 -9.48 0.88 24.19
CA VAL A 374 -8.45 -0.14 24.46
C VAL A 374 -7.38 -0.05 23.39
N ALA A 375 -6.14 0.16 23.79
CA ALA A 375 -4.99 0.14 22.86
C ALA A 375 -4.20 -1.17 23.01
N VAL A 376 -4.05 -1.90 21.93
CA VAL A 376 -3.20 -3.10 21.82
C VAL A 376 -2.04 -2.74 20.89
N LEU A 377 -0.87 -2.49 21.47
CA LEU A 377 0.28 -1.97 20.76
C LEU A 377 1.45 -2.96 20.83
N GLY A 378 2.05 -3.25 19.68
CA GLY A 378 3.22 -4.10 19.59
C GLY A 378 4.49 -3.33 19.20
N GLU A 379 5.56 -4.09 19.01
CA GLU A 379 6.88 -3.55 18.68
C GLU A 379 6.88 -2.77 17.37
N MET A 380 7.61 -1.67 17.37
CA MET A 380 7.92 -0.87 16.19
C MET A 380 9.35 -1.20 15.73
N LEU A 381 9.43 -2.01 14.67
CA LEU A 381 10.69 -2.45 14.08
C LEU A 381 11.33 -1.37 13.19
N GLU A 382 12.59 -1.57 12.82
CA GLU A 382 13.34 -0.75 11.85
C GLU A 382 13.60 0.73 12.28
N LEU A 383 13.44 1.04 13.56
CA LEU A 383 13.69 2.39 14.09
C LEU A 383 15.19 2.65 14.38
N GLY A 384 16.03 1.60 14.38
CA GLY A 384 17.45 1.74 14.76
C GLY A 384 17.60 2.34 16.16
N ASP A 385 18.57 3.23 16.34
CA ASP A 385 18.86 3.91 17.62
C ASP A 385 17.70 4.75 18.15
N ALA A 386 16.74 5.13 17.31
CA ALA A 386 15.52 5.84 17.73
C ALA A 386 14.45 4.91 18.36
N GLY A 387 14.66 3.61 18.35
CA GLY A 387 13.69 2.61 18.84
C GLY A 387 13.26 2.85 20.29
N PRO A 388 14.19 2.88 21.26
CA PRO A 388 13.83 3.07 22.67
C PRO A 388 13.03 4.37 22.91
N ALA A 389 13.49 5.50 22.36
CA ALA A 389 12.80 6.78 22.49
C ALA A 389 11.41 6.79 21.82
N GLY A 390 11.29 6.15 20.64
CA GLY A 390 10.02 6.03 19.92
C GLY A 390 8.99 5.20 20.66
N HIS A 391 9.40 4.12 21.34
CA HIS A 391 8.49 3.32 22.17
C HIS A 391 8.01 4.08 23.41
N LEU A 392 8.90 4.83 24.08
CA LEU A 392 8.53 5.69 25.21
C LEU A 392 7.51 6.76 24.79
N GLU A 393 7.79 7.49 23.70
CA GLU A 393 6.89 8.52 23.15
C GLU A 393 5.48 7.98 22.85
N VAL A 394 5.42 6.78 22.28
CA VAL A 394 4.13 6.11 22.00
C VAL A 394 3.40 5.74 23.28
N GLY A 395 4.13 5.28 24.30
CA GLY A 395 3.56 5.00 25.61
C GLY A 395 2.94 6.22 26.25
N GLU A 396 3.62 7.37 26.23
CA GLU A 396 3.12 8.64 26.72
C GLU A 396 1.83 9.05 25.98
N ALA A 397 1.79 8.91 24.66
CA ALA A 397 0.61 9.21 23.86
C ALA A 397 -0.55 8.24 24.16
N ALA A 398 -0.27 6.96 24.39
CA ALA A 398 -1.28 5.98 24.75
C ALA A 398 -1.93 6.29 26.10
N ALA A 399 -1.15 6.78 27.09
CA ALA A 399 -1.69 7.17 28.40
C ALA A 399 -2.70 8.31 28.35
N ALA A 400 -2.58 9.20 27.36
CA ALA A 400 -3.52 10.31 27.18
C ALA A 400 -4.85 9.88 26.53
N THR A 401 -4.90 8.70 25.90
CA THR A 401 -6.02 8.29 25.04
C THR A 401 -6.69 7.00 25.52
N ALA A 402 -5.91 6.02 25.95
CA ALA A 402 -6.42 4.68 26.23
C ALA A 402 -6.88 4.53 27.70
N ASP A 403 -8.05 3.95 27.89
CA ASP A 403 -8.53 3.48 29.20
C ASP A 403 -7.80 2.21 29.63
N LEU A 404 -7.41 1.37 28.68
CA LEU A 404 -6.63 0.14 28.86
C LEU A 404 -5.53 0.05 27.81
N LEU A 405 -4.34 -0.39 28.20
CA LEU A 405 -3.20 -0.61 27.33
C LEU A 405 -2.69 -2.04 27.46
N VAL A 406 -2.63 -2.75 26.35
CA VAL A 406 -1.97 -4.06 26.24
C VAL A 406 -0.75 -3.90 25.34
N VAL A 407 0.43 -4.21 25.83
CA VAL A 407 1.70 -4.16 25.11
C VAL A 407 2.13 -5.57 24.74
N VAL A 408 2.31 -5.84 23.45
CA VAL A 408 2.60 -7.16 22.90
C VAL A 408 4.07 -7.25 22.49
N GLY A 409 4.77 -8.23 23.06
CA GLY A 409 6.17 -8.51 22.76
C GLY A 409 7.18 -7.79 23.66
N ALA A 410 8.28 -8.45 23.95
CA ALA A 410 9.32 -7.94 24.84
C ALA A 410 10.01 -6.67 24.29
N GLY A 411 10.17 -6.57 22.97
CA GLY A 411 10.76 -5.39 22.32
C GLY A 411 9.93 -4.11 22.44
N ALA A 412 8.64 -4.24 22.81
CA ALA A 412 7.73 -3.13 22.99
C ALA A 412 7.70 -2.57 24.44
N HIS A 413 8.55 -3.06 25.37
CA HIS A 413 8.51 -2.71 26.80
C HIS A 413 8.50 -1.20 27.06
N GLY A 414 9.24 -0.40 26.26
CA GLY A 414 9.28 1.05 26.37
C GLY A 414 7.90 1.72 26.25
N ILE A 415 6.93 1.10 25.54
CA ILE A 415 5.55 1.60 25.48
C ILE A 415 4.90 1.54 26.87
N ALA A 416 5.04 0.41 27.58
CA ALA A 416 4.49 0.28 28.94
C ALA A 416 5.19 1.20 29.94
N GLU A 417 6.49 1.43 29.80
CA GLU A 417 7.26 2.36 30.63
C GLU A 417 6.79 3.80 30.42
N GLY A 418 6.70 4.26 29.14
CA GLY A 418 6.24 5.61 28.81
C GLY A 418 4.80 5.86 29.31
N ALA A 419 3.91 4.87 29.13
CA ALA A 419 2.53 4.99 29.61
C ALA A 419 2.43 5.11 31.13
N ARG A 420 3.20 4.33 31.90
CA ARG A 420 3.25 4.44 33.37
C ARG A 420 3.85 5.75 33.82
N ALA A 421 4.92 6.20 33.17
CA ALA A 421 5.56 7.49 33.48
C ALA A 421 4.60 8.66 33.22
N ALA A 422 3.71 8.55 32.22
CA ALA A 422 2.67 9.52 31.91
C ALA A 422 1.40 9.36 32.78
N GLY A 423 1.40 8.43 33.74
CA GLY A 423 0.35 8.31 34.75
C GLY A 423 -0.75 7.29 34.44
N LEU A 424 -0.62 6.43 33.42
CA LEU A 424 -1.57 5.33 33.23
C LEU A 424 -1.39 4.29 34.35
N PRO A 425 -2.47 3.94 35.11
CA PRO A 425 -2.38 3.05 36.25
C PRO A 425 -1.88 1.64 35.87
N ALA A 426 -1.15 1.00 36.77
CA ALA A 426 -0.57 -0.33 36.55
C ALA A 426 -1.62 -1.42 36.32
N ASP A 427 -2.79 -1.32 36.95
CA ASP A 427 -3.95 -2.21 36.76
C ASP A 427 -4.68 -2.00 35.43
N ARG A 428 -4.33 -0.95 34.69
CA ARG A 428 -4.83 -0.64 33.33
C ARG A 428 -3.79 -0.87 32.23
N THR A 429 -2.60 -1.38 32.62
CA THR A 429 -1.49 -1.62 31.68
C THR A 429 -1.00 -3.05 31.85
N ALA A 430 -1.06 -3.85 30.78
CA ALA A 430 -0.50 -5.20 30.75
C ALA A 430 0.58 -5.34 29.69
N MET A 431 1.58 -6.15 29.99
CA MET A 431 2.53 -6.66 29.00
C MET A 431 2.32 -8.16 28.80
N VAL A 432 2.27 -8.58 27.55
CA VAL A 432 2.12 -9.99 27.18
C VAL A 432 3.19 -10.39 26.16
N PRO A 433 3.62 -11.66 26.14
CA PRO A 433 4.73 -12.08 25.27
C PRO A 433 4.38 -12.08 23.78
N ASP A 434 3.13 -12.35 23.42
CA ASP A 434 2.67 -12.56 22.04
C ASP A 434 1.17 -12.28 21.88
N CYS A 435 0.67 -12.46 20.65
CA CYS A 435 -0.72 -12.25 20.30
C CYS A 435 -1.66 -13.27 20.96
N ASP A 436 -1.23 -14.49 21.16
CA ASP A 436 -2.05 -15.56 21.78
C ASP A 436 -2.33 -15.21 23.25
N ALA A 437 -1.30 -14.78 24.00
CA ALA A 437 -1.46 -14.27 25.36
C ALA A 437 -2.30 -12.99 25.43
N ALA A 438 -2.20 -12.12 24.41
CA ALA A 438 -3.06 -10.94 24.30
C ALA A 438 -4.54 -11.32 24.11
N ALA A 439 -4.83 -12.31 23.28
CA ALA A 439 -6.19 -12.80 23.07
C ALA A 439 -6.84 -13.31 24.35
N VAL A 440 -6.08 -14.13 25.14
CA VAL A 440 -6.55 -14.62 26.43
C VAL A 440 -6.87 -13.48 27.41
N LEU A 441 -5.96 -12.52 27.56
CA LEU A 441 -6.16 -11.36 28.43
C LEU A 441 -7.35 -10.51 28.00
N LEU A 442 -7.48 -10.23 26.70
CA LEU A 442 -8.54 -9.40 26.14
C LEU A 442 -9.92 -10.06 26.26
N ALA A 443 -10.00 -11.40 26.31
CA ALA A 443 -11.25 -12.11 26.55
C ALA A 443 -11.86 -11.75 27.93
N ASP A 444 -11.03 -11.48 28.93
CA ASP A 444 -11.46 -11.08 30.27
C ASP A 444 -11.64 -9.55 30.41
N TRP A 445 -10.87 -8.77 29.64
CA TRP A 445 -10.82 -7.32 29.81
C TRP A 445 -11.84 -6.56 28.99
N LEU A 446 -12.18 -7.08 27.79
CA LEU A 446 -13.10 -6.41 26.87
C LEU A 446 -14.55 -6.47 27.34
N ARG A 447 -15.30 -5.42 27.05
CA ARG A 447 -16.71 -5.24 27.39
C ARG A 447 -17.51 -4.74 26.18
N PRO A 448 -18.82 -4.98 26.13
CA PRO A 448 -19.69 -4.36 25.15
C PRO A 448 -19.52 -2.83 25.11
N GLY A 449 -19.36 -2.28 23.93
CA GLY A 449 -19.14 -0.86 23.69
C GLY A 449 -17.67 -0.45 23.55
N ASP A 450 -16.72 -1.36 23.78
CA ASP A 450 -15.28 -1.07 23.61
C ASP A 450 -14.91 -0.78 22.16
N VAL A 451 -13.91 0.09 22.01
CA VAL A 451 -13.20 0.33 20.75
C VAL A 451 -11.74 -0.06 20.96
N VAL A 452 -11.30 -1.05 20.21
CA VAL A 452 -9.97 -1.66 20.36
C VAL A 452 -9.09 -1.27 19.17
N LEU A 453 -8.06 -0.47 19.42
CA LEU A 453 -7.01 -0.21 18.44
C LEU A 453 -5.99 -1.36 18.49
N LEU A 454 -5.68 -1.97 17.34
CA LEU A 454 -4.62 -2.97 17.20
C LEU A 454 -3.56 -2.43 16.24
N LYS A 455 -2.30 -2.31 16.71
CA LYS A 455 -1.23 -1.76 15.87
C LYS A 455 0.16 -2.25 16.26
N ALA A 456 0.89 -2.80 15.29
CA ALA A 456 2.27 -3.23 15.43
C ALA A 456 3.00 -3.19 14.08
N SER A 457 4.31 -3.36 14.10
CA SER A 457 5.07 -3.65 12.88
C SER A 457 4.69 -5.03 12.32
N ARG A 458 4.77 -5.18 11.00
CA ARG A 458 4.35 -6.39 10.28
C ARG A 458 4.95 -7.69 10.82
N GLY A 459 6.19 -7.63 11.32
CA GLY A 459 6.86 -8.80 11.91
C GLY A 459 6.20 -9.38 13.17
N VAL A 460 5.31 -8.63 13.83
CA VAL A 460 4.54 -9.06 15.00
C VAL A 460 3.34 -9.93 14.59
N ALA A 461 2.87 -9.82 13.33
CA ALA A 461 1.72 -10.53 12.78
C ALA A 461 0.42 -10.33 13.60
N MET A 462 0.18 -9.08 14.04
CA MET A 462 -0.95 -8.73 14.93
C MET A 462 -2.33 -8.84 14.23
N GLU A 463 -2.37 -8.94 12.90
CA GLU A 463 -3.58 -9.24 12.12
C GLU A 463 -4.25 -10.55 12.56
N ARG A 464 -3.47 -11.52 13.07
CA ARG A 464 -4.01 -12.78 13.63
C ARG A 464 -4.89 -12.52 14.86
N LEU A 465 -4.49 -11.59 15.72
CA LEU A 465 -5.27 -11.19 16.89
C LEU A 465 -6.58 -10.49 16.49
N VAL A 466 -6.55 -9.69 15.39
CA VAL A 466 -7.78 -9.08 14.83
C VAL A 466 -8.78 -10.16 14.44
N GLU A 467 -8.35 -11.19 13.70
CA GLU A 467 -9.21 -12.28 13.25
C GLU A 467 -9.76 -13.09 14.44
N GLU A 468 -8.96 -13.37 15.45
CA GLU A 468 -9.39 -14.05 16.67
C GLU A 468 -10.45 -13.27 17.42
N LEU A 469 -10.22 -11.98 17.70
CA LEU A 469 -11.18 -11.12 18.39
C LEU A 469 -12.47 -10.99 17.58
N ARG A 470 -12.37 -10.82 16.27
CA ARG A 470 -13.53 -10.77 15.37
C ARG A 470 -14.35 -12.05 15.46
N ALA A 471 -13.72 -13.23 15.39
CA ALA A 471 -14.39 -14.52 15.47
C ALA A 471 -15.04 -14.76 16.86
N ALA A 472 -14.35 -14.40 17.94
CA ALA A 472 -14.84 -14.56 19.31
C ALA A 472 -16.06 -13.67 19.58
N TRP A 473 -15.98 -12.38 19.26
CA TRP A 473 -16.99 -11.40 19.60
C TRP A 473 -18.19 -11.36 18.64
N SER A 474 -18.04 -11.76 17.38
CA SER A 474 -19.19 -11.92 16.46
C SER A 474 -20.18 -12.98 16.95
N ARG A 475 -19.72 -14.00 17.66
CA ARG A 475 -20.58 -15.05 18.25
C ARG A 475 -21.37 -14.54 19.46
N HIS A 476 -20.85 -13.57 20.22
CA HIS A 476 -21.54 -12.98 21.36
C HIS A 476 -22.77 -12.14 20.94
N GLY A 477 -22.76 -11.54 19.75
CA GLY A 477 -23.90 -10.81 19.19
C GLY A 477 -25.05 -11.69 18.71
N ALA A 478 -24.76 -12.91 18.28
CA ALA A 478 -25.76 -13.85 17.77
C ALA A 478 -26.56 -14.56 18.90
N GLY A 479 -25.96 -14.67 20.11
CA GLY A 479 -26.61 -15.31 21.25
C GLY A 479 -27.60 -14.43 22.03
N ALA A 480 -27.49 -13.10 21.93
CA ALA A 480 -28.36 -12.16 22.66
C ALA A 480 -29.71 -11.95 21.97
N GLY A 481 -29.92 -12.39 20.75
CA GLY A 481 -31.15 -12.26 19.98
C GLY A 481 -32.15 -13.41 20.12
N SER A 482 -31.83 -14.50 20.83
CA SER A 482 -32.71 -15.69 20.93
C SER A 482 -33.42 -15.85 22.29
N GLY A 483 -33.25 -14.92 23.25
CA GLY A 483 -33.77 -15.04 24.61
C GLY A 483 -35.15 -14.40 24.86
N ASP A 484 -35.78 -13.67 23.95
CA ASP A 484 -36.98 -12.88 24.24
C ASP A 484 -38.21 -13.25 23.36
N ARG A 485 -38.41 -14.55 23.09
CA ARG A 485 -39.63 -15.05 22.45
C ARG A 485 -40.22 -16.27 23.14
N ALA A 486 -40.31 -16.24 24.46
CA ALA A 486 -41.07 -17.26 25.21
C ALA A 486 -41.70 -16.72 26.48
N ALA A 487 -42.55 -15.67 26.39
CA ALA A 487 -43.49 -15.29 27.46
C ALA A 487 -44.65 -14.46 26.91
N SER A 488 -45.51 -15.04 26.07
CA SER A 488 -46.87 -14.52 25.92
C SER A 488 -47.74 -15.62 25.30
N GLY A 489 -48.45 -16.33 26.15
CA GLY A 489 -49.44 -17.28 25.68
C GLY A 489 -49.89 -18.25 26.75
N LEU A 490 -50.65 -17.75 27.74
CA LEU A 490 -51.63 -18.57 28.48
C LEU A 490 -52.38 -17.66 29.46
N THR A 491 -53.56 -17.20 29.05
CA THR A 491 -54.77 -17.12 29.90
C THR A 491 -55.94 -16.66 29.03
N THR A 492 -56.87 -17.52 28.83
CA THR A 492 -58.29 -17.17 29.00
C THR A 492 -59.13 -18.46 29.02
N SER A 493 -59.82 -18.59 30.07
CA SER A 493 -61.05 -19.37 30.21
C SER A 493 -62.09 -18.93 29.22
#